data_bf588f33cb0d49171c2c067af7c4ba38
#
_entry.id   bf588f33cb0d49171c2c067af7c4ba38
#
_cell.length_a   1.000
_cell.length_b   1.000
_cell.length_c   1.000
_cell.angle_alpha   90.00
_cell.angle_beta   90.00
_cell.angle_gamma   90.00
#
_symmetry.space_group_name_H-M   'P 1'
#
loop_
_entity.id
_entity.type
_entity.pdbx_description
1 polymer ?
#
loop_
_entity_poly.entity_id
_entity_poly.type
_entity_poly.pdbx_seq_one_letter_code
_entity_poly.pdbx_strand_id
1 'polypeptide(L)'
;MPRLAMPTRRGTRPAAAEPTPAREIARIAVPVSMEFVLMLVLNFVNQIVVGSLGATAIAAVGFSNSLTFILAVTLGCFGTSVSILVARAHGAGRRGELDHTVTAALLVAGALGAAVSVVPWFFADHLLSLVGASPSVAGVGTAYFRLTVLSTLPVMLSAILSGVLRSAGRPTSPMIATMVTVVANSVIAYSLVKGVGPLPSLGVAGAGWATLVTAVAKSLILLGMTLGRRGVVGWSLPDTVQQWRAVIVPLVVLALPLGVTELFWTVGTFLYNVVFQKLGDQALAAAQIVTTMEGVFIVGSIGLMSATTTLVGRSVGRGDVHDATAWVRRLTRAGLGTAAVFGVLFATSVLLLDVLFGEAGRDVRTMAGVGILVNAAFQVVKVRNMIVGAGVLPSANDVRGVIMGDVASAFAVGLPLAVLLGLHTPLGYVGIFVARIVEELAKLVIFSWRARRIRWDRLVTQRSDVAPAA
;
A
#
# COMPACT_ATOMS: atom_id res chain seq x y z
N MET A 1 -16.42 -70.30 -22.99
CA MET A 1 -15.19 -69.43 -23.12
C MET A 1 -15.54 -68.01 -22.70
N PRO A 2 -15.12 -67.55 -21.53
CA PRO A 2 -15.37 -66.18 -21.12
C PRO A 2 -14.27 -65.21 -21.70
N ARG A 3 -14.73 -64.14 -22.31
CA ARG A 3 -13.85 -63.08 -22.87
C ARG A 3 -13.21 -62.28 -21.72
N LEU A 4 -11.90 -62.33 -21.63
CA LEU A 4 -11.09 -61.45 -20.77
C LEU A 4 -11.20 -60.02 -21.26
N ALA A 5 -11.79 -59.12 -20.45
CA ALA A 5 -11.78 -57.68 -20.66
C ALA A 5 -10.39 -57.14 -20.26
N MET A 6 -9.65 -56.58 -21.22
CA MET A 6 -8.39 -55.86 -20.95
C MET A 6 -8.69 -54.58 -20.18
N PRO A 7 -7.91 -54.24 -19.12
CA PRO A 7 -8.05 -52.96 -18.45
C PRO A 7 -7.50 -51.84 -19.34
N THR A 8 -8.35 -50.86 -19.68
CA THR A 8 -7.96 -49.64 -20.37
C THR A 8 -6.99 -48.86 -19.50
N ARG A 9 -5.74 -48.75 -19.94
CA ARG A 9 -4.74 -47.80 -19.37
C ARG A 9 -5.33 -46.41 -19.44
N ARG A 10 -5.84 -45.90 -18.29
CA ARG A 10 -6.04 -44.46 -18.10
C ARG A 10 -4.67 -43.80 -18.19
N GLY A 11 -4.44 -43.09 -19.28
CA GLY A 11 -3.26 -42.24 -19.43
C GLY A 11 -3.19 -41.24 -18.27
N THR A 12 -2.22 -41.42 -17.41
CA THR A 12 -1.85 -40.44 -16.40
C THR A 12 -1.45 -39.17 -17.15
N ARG A 13 -2.31 -38.12 -17.10
CA ARG A 13 -1.89 -36.79 -17.52
C ARG A 13 -0.60 -36.50 -16.78
N PRO A 14 0.47 -36.04 -17.48
CA PRO A 14 1.69 -35.62 -16.80
C PRO A 14 1.32 -34.57 -15.77
N ALA A 15 1.69 -34.79 -14.52
CA ALA A 15 1.53 -33.81 -13.46
C ALA A 15 2.14 -32.50 -13.96
N ALA A 16 1.32 -31.45 -14.03
CA ALA A 16 1.82 -30.13 -14.41
C ALA A 16 3.00 -29.80 -13.49
N ALA A 17 4.16 -29.54 -14.07
CA ALA A 17 5.38 -29.23 -13.32
C ALA A 17 5.05 -28.11 -12.30
N GLU A 18 5.37 -28.35 -11.04
CA GLU A 18 5.14 -27.36 -9.99
C GLU A 18 5.83 -26.03 -10.40
N PRO A 19 5.14 -24.89 -10.31
CA PRO A 19 5.69 -23.63 -10.73
C PRO A 19 6.96 -23.32 -9.93
N THR A 20 8.02 -22.90 -10.59
CA THR A 20 9.27 -22.51 -9.93
C THR A 20 8.99 -21.38 -8.92
N PRO A 21 9.70 -21.34 -7.78
CA PRO A 21 9.50 -20.29 -6.77
C PRO A 21 9.57 -18.86 -7.32
N ALA A 22 10.45 -18.62 -8.29
CA ALA A 22 10.58 -17.32 -8.96
C ALA A 22 9.31 -16.97 -9.74
N ARG A 23 8.68 -17.93 -10.43
CA ARG A 23 7.44 -17.75 -11.18
C ARG A 23 6.28 -17.46 -10.23
N GLU A 24 6.25 -18.09 -9.07
CA GLU A 24 5.19 -17.87 -8.06
C GLU A 24 5.30 -16.48 -7.43
N ILE A 25 6.52 -16.03 -7.10
CA ILE A 25 6.78 -14.67 -6.65
C ILE A 25 6.36 -13.66 -7.73
N ALA A 26 6.83 -13.83 -8.97
CA ALA A 26 6.52 -12.93 -10.07
C ALA A 26 5.01 -12.87 -10.37
N ARG A 27 4.30 -13.99 -10.26
CA ARG A 27 2.85 -14.06 -10.46
C ARG A 27 2.06 -13.15 -9.52
N ILE A 28 2.58 -12.87 -8.33
CA ILE A 28 1.94 -11.97 -7.36
C ILE A 28 2.57 -10.58 -7.43
N ALA A 29 3.90 -10.50 -7.39
CA ALA A 29 4.62 -9.23 -7.29
C ALA A 29 4.41 -8.35 -8.53
N VAL A 30 4.49 -8.90 -9.74
CA VAL A 30 4.37 -8.12 -10.99
C VAL A 30 2.98 -7.46 -11.13
N PRO A 31 1.85 -8.18 -10.99
CA PRO A 31 0.54 -7.52 -11.06
C PRO A 31 0.33 -6.45 -9.99
N VAL A 32 0.83 -6.66 -8.77
CA VAL A 32 0.72 -5.66 -7.70
C VAL A 32 1.58 -4.44 -8.00
N SER A 33 2.81 -4.62 -8.43
CA SER A 33 3.67 -3.50 -8.85
C SER A 33 3.04 -2.72 -10.00
N MET A 34 2.46 -3.41 -10.99
CA MET A 34 1.77 -2.76 -12.11
C MET A 34 0.54 -1.98 -11.65
N GLU A 35 -0.22 -2.50 -10.66
CA GLU A 35 -1.35 -1.76 -10.06
C GLU A 35 -0.88 -0.43 -9.46
N PHE A 36 0.27 -0.42 -8.75
CA PHE A 36 0.84 0.83 -8.21
C PHE A 36 1.37 1.77 -9.29
N VAL A 37 2.00 1.26 -10.35
CA VAL A 37 2.41 2.09 -11.51
C VAL A 37 1.20 2.77 -12.13
N LEU A 38 0.10 2.03 -12.33
CA LEU A 38 -1.15 2.60 -12.87
C LEU A 38 -1.72 3.70 -11.96
N MET A 39 -1.62 3.55 -10.63
CA MET A 39 -2.02 4.59 -9.69
C MET A 39 -1.13 5.85 -9.78
N LEU A 40 0.19 5.68 -9.97
CA LEU A 40 1.09 6.83 -10.21
C LEU A 40 0.74 7.56 -11.50
N VAL A 41 0.47 6.82 -12.59
CA VAL A 41 0.02 7.39 -13.86
C VAL A 41 -1.28 8.15 -13.68
N LEU A 42 -2.24 7.59 -12.94
CA LEU A 42 -3.51 8.26 -12.65
C LEU A 42 -3.30 9.60 -11.92
N ASN A 43 -2.48 9.60 -10.87
CA ASN A 43 -2.16 10.82 -10.13
C ASN A 43 -1.53 11.88 -11.03
N PHE A 44 -0.61 11.47 -11.92
CA PHE A 44 0.03 12.37 -12.88
C PHE A 44 -0.97 12.95 -13.90
N VAL A 45 -1.84 12.12 -14.47
CA VAL A 45 -2.90 12.57 -15.40
C VAL A 45 -3.84 13.54 -14.69
N ASN A 46 -4.32 13.22 -13.50
CA ASN A 46 -5.18 14.10 -12.72
C ASN A 46 -4.52 15.45 -12.44
N GLN A 47 -3.22 15.46 -12.11
CA GLN A 47 -2.47 16.69 -11.89
C GLN A 47 -2.35 17.56 -13.14
N ILE A 48 -2.14 16.95 -14.33
CA ILE A 48 -2.14 17.68 -15.61
C ILE A 48 -3.52 18.28 -15.90
N VAL A 49 -4.59 17.48 -15.76
CA VAL A 49 -5.96 17.91 -16.04
C VAL A 49 -6.34 19.09 -15.12
N VAL A 50 -6.09 18.98 -13.81
CA VAL A 50 -6.37 20.05 -12.85
C VAL A 50 -5.43 21.24 -13.04
N GLY A 51 -4.17 20.99 -13.38
CA GLY A 51 -3.16 22.02 -13.64
C GLY A 51 -3.59 23.02 -14.70
N SER A 52 -4.37 22.56 -15.70
CA SER A 52 -4.92 23.41 -16.75
C SER A 52 -5.95 24.45 -16.28
N LEU A 53 -6.43 24.35 -15.02
CA LEU A 53 -7.37 25.31 -14.41
C LEU A 53 -6.66 26.44 -13.62
N GLY A 54 -5.33 26.39 -13.50
CA GLY A 54 -4.53 27.43 -12.85
C GLY A 54 -4.13 27.12 -11.42
N ALA A 55 -3.35 28.02 -10.82
CA ALA A 55 -2.67 27.82 -9.54
C ALA A 55 -3.63 27.59 -8.36
N THR A 56 -4.75 28.30 -8.31
CA THR A 56 -5.75 28.14 -7.22
C THR A 56 -6.36 26.74 -7.23
N ALA A 57 -6.62 26.17 -8.43
CA ALA A 57 -7.13 24.82 -8.57
C ALA A 57 -6.09 23.77 -8.10
N ILE A 58 -4.83 23.95 -8.48
CA ILE A 58 -3.74 23.07 -8.04
C ILE A 58 -3.63 23.08 -6.49
N ALA A 59 -3.66 24.28 -5.90
CA ALA A 59 -3.61 24.42 -4.45
C ALA A 59 -4.81 23.75 -3.76
N ALA A 60 -6.03 23.96 -4.28
CA ALA A 60 -7.24 23.36 -3.74
C ALA A 60 -7.21 21.82 -3.76
N VAL A 61 -6.75 21.24 -4.87
CA VAL A 61 -6.57 19.78 -5.00
C VAL A 61 -5.44 19.28 -4.10
N GLY A 62 -4.34 20.03 -3.99
CA GLY A 62 -3.21 19.70 -3.11
C GLY A 62 -3.61 19.60 -1.64
N PHE A 63 -4.31 20.59 -1.09
CA PHE A 63 -4.83 20.56 0.29
C PHE A 63 -5.81 19.40 0.51
N SER A 64 -6.76 19.23 -0.42
CA SER A 64 -7.74 18.15 -0.34
C SER A 64 -7.08 16.77 -0.37
N ASN A 65 -6.11 16.57 -1.28
CA ASN A 65 -5.39 15.30 -1.38
C ASN A 65 -4.54 15.00 -0.14
N SER A 66 -3.95 16.01 0.49
CA SER A 66 -3.19 15.82 1.74
C SER A 66 -4.07 15.27 2.86
N LEU A 67 -5.29 15.79 3.02
CA LEU A 67 -6.24 15.30 4.01
C LEU A 67 -6.76 13.90 3.67
N THR A 68 -7.16 13.67 2.43
CA THR A 68 -7.67 12.36 1.99
C THR A 68 -6.59 11.29 1.97
N PHE A 69 -5.32 11.64 1.74
CA PHE A 69 -4.18 10.73 1.80
C PHE A 69 -3.99 10.15 3.21
N ILE A 70 -4.04 10.99 4.25
CA ILE A 70 -3.94 10.53 5.64
C ILE A 70 -5.03 9.50 5.94
N LEU A 71 -6.27 9.77 5.52
CA LEU A 71 -7.39 8.83 5.69
C LEU A 71 -7.17 7.54 4.91
N ALA A 72 -6.78 7.64 3.64
CA ALA A 72 -6.58 6.49 2.76
C ALA A 72 -5.47 5.55 3.25
N VAL A 73 -4.33 6.10 3.70
CA VAL A 73 -3.20 5.32 4.21
C VAL A 73 -3.56 4.64 5.53
N THR A 74 -4.13 5.39 6.47
CA THR A 74 -4.54 4.84 7.78
C THR A 74 -5.59 3.74 7.63
N LEU A 75 -6.56 3.90 6.73
CA LEU A 75 -7.58 2.89 6.48
C LEU A 75 -7.10 1.74 5.58
N GLY A 76 -6.06 1.97 4.78
CA GLY A 76 -5.42 0.94 3.94
C GLY A 76 -4.89 -0.26 4.74
N CYS A 77 -4.55 -0.06 6.02
CA CYS A 77 -4.13 -1.13 6.93
C CYS A 77 -5.19 -2.24 7.11
N PHE A 78 -6.49 -1.91 6.98
CA PHE A 78 -7.55 -2.92 6.98
C PHE A 78 -7.41 -3.87 5.79
N GLY A 79 -7.10 -3.37 4.59
CA GLY A 79 -6.84 -4.21 3.42
C GLY A 79 -5.66 -5.17 3.62
N THR A 80 -4.58 -4.70 4.22
CA THR A 80 -3.42 -5.52 4.57
C THR A 80 -3.76 -6.59 5.61
N SER A 81 -4.48 -6.22 6.66
CA SER A 81 -4.88 -7.13 7.74
C SER A 81 -5.80 -8.23 7.24
N VAL A 82 -6.81 -7.88 6.43
CA VAL A 82 -7.70 -8.85 5.78
C VAL A 82 -6.90 -9.76 4.83
N SER A 83 -5.97 -9.20 4.05
CA SER A 83 -5.10 -9.99 3.16
C SER A 83 -4.32 -11.07 3.91
N ILE A 84 -3.79 -10.76 5.10
CA ILE A 84 -3.06 -11.70 5.95
C ILE A 84 -4.00 -12.80 6.48
N LEU A 85 -5.17 -12.42 7.02
CA LEU A 85 -6.13 -13.38 7.56
C LEU A 85 -6.68 -14.30 6.47
N VAL A 86 -7.03 -13.76 5.32
CA VAL A 86 -7.49 -14.51 4.14
C VAL A 86 -6.40 -15.43 3.60
N ALA A 87 -5.14 -14.97 3.54
CA ALA A 87 -4.03 -15.82 3.10
C ALA A 87 -3.87 -17.05 4.02
N ARG A 88 -4.02 -16.86 5.33
CA ARG A 88 -3.97 -17.94 6.31
C ARG A 88 -5.16 -18.88 6.19
N ALA A 89 -6.40 -18.37 6.11
CA ALA A 89 -7.60 -19.18 5.96
C ALA A 89 -7.58 -19.97 4.64
N HIS A 90 -7.16 -19.34 3.56
CA HIS A 90 -6.98 -19.98 2.25
C HIS A 90 -5.91 -21.09 2.30
N GLY A 91 -4.77 -20.83 2.95
CA GLY A 91 -3.72 -21.83 3.15
C GLY A 91 -4.19 -23.03 3.96
N ALA A 92 -5.02 -22.81 4.98
CA ALA A 92 -5.60 -23.85 5.82
C ALA A 92 -6.75 -24.64 5.15
N GLY A 93 -7.20 -24.22 3.96
CA GLY A 93 -8.34 -24.84 3.28
C GLY A 93 -9.71 -24.59 3.95
N ARG A 94 -9.79 -23.66 4.91
CA ARG A 94 -10.99 -23.37 5.72
C ARG A 94 -11.88 -22.35 5.02
N ARG A 95 -12.71 -22.81 4.09
CA ARG A 95 -13.60 -21.93 3.29
C ARG A 95 -14.60 -21.15 4.15
N GLY A 96 -15.24 -21.76 5.14
CA GLY A 96 -16.18 -21.04 6.03
C GLY A 96 -15.51 -19.90 6.81
N GLU A 97 -14.31 -20.11 7.37
CA GLU A 97 -13.54 -19.07 8.05
C GLU A 97 -13.17 -17.92 7.08
N LEU A 98 -12.83 -18.25 5.83
CA LEU A 98 -12.55 -17.29 4.79
C LEU A 98 -13.77 -16.43 4.46
N ASP A 99 -14.93 -17.09 4.25
CA ASP A 99 -16.20 -16.44 3.90
C ASP A 99 -16.66 -15.50 5.03
N HIS A 100 -16.65 -15.96 6.28
CA HIS A 100 -16.98 -15.15 7.46
C HIS A 100 -16.01 -13.98 7.62
N THR A 101 -14.70 -14.21 7.44
CA THR A 101 -13.68 -13.15 7.57
C THR A 101 -13.88 -12.04 6.56
N VAL A 102 -14.13 -12.38 5.30
CA VAL A 102 -14.32 -11.38 4.23
C VAL A 102 -15.63 -10.63 4.42
N THR A 103 -16.72 -11.35 4.70
CA THR A 103 -18.05 -10.71 4.89
C THR A 103 -18.05 -9.75 6.09
N ALA A 104 -17.52 -10.19 7.23
CA ALA A 104 -17.42 -9.33 8.41
C ALA A 104 -16.48 -8.13 8.19
N ALA A 105 -15.35 -8.36 7.52
CA ALA A 105 -14.42 -7.27 7.20
C ALA A 105 -15.06 -6.22 6.28
N LEU A 106 -15.83 -6.63 5.28
CA LEU A 106 -16.55 -5.71 4.38
C LEU A 106 -17.61 -4.89 5.13
N LEU A 107 -18.32 -5.50 6.10
CA LEU A 107 -19.32 -4.80 6.90
C LEU A 107 -18.67 -3.78 7.86
N VAL A 108 -17.62 -4.20 8.57
CA VAL A 108 -16.86 -3.29 9.47
C VAL A 108 -16.23 -2.15 8.66
N ALA A 109 -15.63 -2.46 7.53
CA ALA A 109 -15.05 -1.46 6.64
C ALA A 109 -16.11 -0.55 6.03
N GLY A 110 -17.28 -1.10 5.69
CA GLY A 110 -18.43 -0.33 5.21
C GLY A 110 -18.91 0.69 6.25
N ALA A 111 -19.11 0.25 7.49
CA ALA A 111 -19.53 1.12 8.59
C ALA A 111 -18.47 2.19 8.93
N LEU A 112 -17.21 1.76 9.09
CA LEU A 112 -16.09 2.67 9.40
C LEU A 112 -15.83 3.65 8.25
N GLY A 113 -15.78 3.14 7.01
CA GLY A 113 -15.57 3.95 5.82
C GLY A 113 -16.70 4.95 5.59
N ALA A 114 -17.94 4.58 5.86
CA ALA A 114 -19.08 5.50 5.83
C ALA A 114 -18.92 6.61 6.88
N ALA A 115 -18.58 6.27 8.13
CA ALA A 115 -18.38 7.25 9.18
C ALA A 115 -17.24 8.23 8.85
N VAL A 116 -16.10 7.71 8.38
CA VAL A 116 -14.92 8.51 7.98
C VAL A 116 -15.15 9.31 6.70
N SER A 117 -16.09 8.91 5.85
CA SER A 117 -16.47 9.68 4.66
C SER A 117 -17.50 10.76 4.96
N VAL A 118 -18.53 10.42 5.75
CA VAL A 118 -19.67 11.30 6.00
C VAL A 118 -19.30 12.45 6.95
N VAL A 119 -18.56 12.16 8.03
CA VAL A 119 -18.21 13.20 9.01
C VAL A 119 -17.38 14.33 8.39
N PRO A 120 -16.24 14.09 7.70
CA PRO A 120 -15.47 15.17 7.07
C PRO A 120 -16.23 15.84 5.92
N TRP A 121 -17.20 15.16 5.29
CA TRP A 121 -18.03 15.76 4.25
C TRP A 121 -18.86 16.93 4.78
N PHE A 122 -19.43 16.79 5.98
CA PHE A 122 -20.18 17.88 6.62
C PHE A 122 -19.26 19.02 7.08
N PHE A 123 -18.04 18.72 7.52
CA PHE A 123 -17.07 19.69 8.05
C PHE A 123 -16.04 20.14 7.02
N ALA A 124 -16.28 19.93 5.72
CA ALA A 124 -15.32 20.15 4.65
C ALA A 124 -14.71 21.56 4.64
N ASP A 125 -15.56 22.59 4.75
CA ASP A 125 -15.12 23.99 4.75
C ASP A 125 -14.23 24.31 5.96
N HIS A 126 -14.63 23.80 7.14
CA HIS A 126 -13.88 24.00 8.37
C HIS A 126 -12.53 23.26 8.35
N LEU A 127 -12.50 22.04 7.83
CA LEU A 127 -11.26 21.26 7.71
C LEU A 127 -10.27 21.89 6.77
N LEU A 128 -10.71 22.41 5.61
CA LEU A 128 -9.83 23.13 4.67
C LEU A 128 -9.28 24.42 5.27
N SER A 129 -10.10 25.17 6.03
CA SER A 129 -9.62 26.37 6.72
C SER A 129 -8.64 26.05 7.84
N LEU A 130 -8.83 24.94 8.56
CA LEU A 130 -7.96 24.47 9.64
C LEU A 130 -6.54 24.14 9.13
N VAL A 131 -6.43 23.58 7.92
CA VAL A 131 -5.13 23.29 7.29
C VAL A 131 -4.52 24.51 6.58
N GLY A 132 -5.12 25.69 6.72
CA GLY A 132 -4.54 26.95 6.23
C GLY A 132 -4.90 27.29 4.78
N ALA A 133 -5.93 26.68 4.20
CA ALA A 133 -6.42 27.08 2.87
C ALA A 133 -6.99 28.51 2.90
N SER A 134 -6.57 29.35 1.95
CA SER A 134 -7.14 30.68 1.80
C SER A 134 -8.62 30.61 1.39
N PRO A 135 -9.44 31.66 1.65
CA PRO A 135 -10.87 31.64 1.27
C PRO A 135 -11.11 31.36 -0.21
N SER A 136 -10.23 31.82 -1.10
CA SER A 136 -10.31 31.56 -2.54
C SER A 136 -10.02 30.08 -2.88
N VAL A 137 -9.05 29.48 -2.21
CA VAL A 137 -8.70 28.06 -2.35
C VAL A 137 -9.78 27.17 -1.76
N ALA A 138 -10.30 27.50 -0.57
CA ALA A 138 -11.38 26.77 0.05
C ALA A 138 -12.67 26.80 -0.78
N GLY A 139 -13.05 27.97 -1.34
CA GLY A 139 -14.23 28.10 -2.18
C GLY A 139 -14.23 27.18 -3.40
N VAL A 140 -13.07 26.97 -4.03
CA VAL A 140 -12.89 26.04 -5.16
C VAL A 140 -12.72 24.60 -4.67
N GLY A 141 -12.05 24.41 -3.55
CA GLY A 141 -11.61 23.08 -3.03
C GLY A 141 -12.69 22.30 -2.30
N THR A 142 -13.69 22.96 -1.67
CA THR A 142 -14.69 22.28 -0.85
C THR A 142 -15.49 21.24 -1.62
N ALA A 143 -15.97 21.56 -2.82
CA ALA A 143 -16.72 20.62 -3.65
C ALA A 143 -15.86 19.40 -4.02
N TYR A 144 -14.60 19.61 -4.39
CA TYR A 144 -13.66 18.54 -4.68
C TYR A 144 -13.36 17.68 -3.43
N PHE A 145 -13.10 18.32 -2.30
CA PHE A 145 -12.82 17.62 -1.04
C PHE A 145 -13.99 16.76 -0.60
N ARG A 146 -15.22 17.29 -0.66
CA ARG A 146 -16.44 16.51 -0.36
C ARG A 146 -16.56 15.25 -1.21
N LEU A 147 -16.29 15.34 -2.51
CA LEU A 147 -16.35 14.20 -3.42
C LEU A 147 -15.22 13.18 -3.17
N THR A 148 -14.00 13.66 -2.92
CA THR A 148 -12.85 12.79 -2.67
C THR A 148 -12.93 12.12 -1.29
N VAL A 149 -13.47 12.78 -0.27
CA VAL A 149 -13.75 12.16 1.03
C VAL A 149 -14.82 11.07 0.91
N LEU A 150 -15.88 11.28 0.13
CA LEU A 150 -16.87 10.22 -0.14
C LEU A 150 -16.25 9.03 -0.87
N SER A 151 -15.23 9.24 -1.68
CA SER A 151 -14.52 8.15 -2.36
C SER A 151 -13.69 7.27 -1.39
N THR A 152 -13.44 7.71 -0.16
CA THR A 152 -12.67 6.94 0.84
C THR A 152 -13.31 5.60 1.14
N LEU A 153 -14.64 5.54 1.26
CA LEU A 153 -15.38 4.29 1.47
C LEU A 153 -15.14 3.27 0.33
N PRO A 154 -15.43 3.56 -0.95
CA PRO A 154 -15.18 2.60 -2.02
C PRO A 154 -13.69 2.30 -2.22
N VAL A 155 -12.78 3.22 -1.92
CA VAL A 155 -11.33 2.97 -1.95
C VAL A 155 -10.94 1.94 -0.89
N MET A 156 -11.45 2.08 0.35
CA MET A 156 -11.22 1.13 1.44
C MET A 156 -11.77 -0.26 1.11
N LEU A 157 -12.99 -0.35 0.57
CA LEU A 157 -13.57 -1.61 0.11
C LEU A 157 -12.73 -2.24 -1.01
N SER A 158 -12.26 -1.43 -1.97
CA SER A 158 -11.37 -1.89 -3.04
C SER A 158 -10.04 -2.43 -2.52
N ALA A 159 -9.45 -1.82 -1.49
CA ALA A 159 -8.22 -2.28 -0.86
C ALA A 159 -8.40 -3.67 -0.23
N ILE A 160 -9.49 -3.88 0.49
CA ILE A 160 -9.86 -5.18 1.09
C ILE A 160 -10.07 -6.23 0.01
N LEU A 161 -10.93 -5.95 -0.98
CA LEU A 161 -11.26 -6.89 -2.05
C LEU A 161 -10.03 -7.24 -2.90
N SER A 162 -9.15 -6.27 -3.16
CA SER A 162 -7.85 -6.51 -3.81
C SER A 162 -6.96 -7.43 -2.99
N GLY A 163 -6.90 -7.23 -1.67
CA GLY A 163 -6.18 -8.09 -0.72
C GLY A 163 -6.71 -9.52 -0.73
N VAL A 164 -8.04 -9.68 -0.69
CA VAL A 164 -8.72 -10.99 -0.78
C VAL A 164 -8.37 -11.71 -2.07
N LEU A 165 -8.53 -11.06 -3.23
CA LEU A 165 -8.25 -11.65 -4.53
C LEU A 165 -6.78 -12.05 -4.69
N ARG A 166 -5.84 -11.22 -4.23
CA ARG A 166 -4.40 -11.53 -4.21
C ARG A 166 -4.11 -12.74 -3.34
N SER A 167 -4.65 -12.76 -2.12
CA SER A 167 -4.45 -13.85 -1.16
C SER A 167 -5.12 -15.14 -1.57
N ALA A 168 -6.20 -15.08 -2.36
CA ALA A 168 -6.87 -16.25 -2.93
C ALA A 168 -6.27 -16.75 -4.27
N GLY A 169 -5.18 -16.14 -4.76
CA GLY A 169 -4.45 -16.59 -5.94
C GLY A 169 -4.85 -15.95 -7.27
N ARG A 170 -5.63 -14.87 -7.22
CA ARG A 170 -6.04 -14.08 -8.41
C ARG A 170 -5.47 -12.66 -8.40
N PRO A 171 -4.13 -12.47 -8.34
CA PRO A 171 -3.53 -11.14 -8.21
C PRO A 171 -3.68 -10.27 -9.46
N THR A 172 -3.94 -10.86 -10.63
CA THR A 172 -4.21 -10.11 -11.88
C THR A 172 -5.56 -9.43 -11.89
N SER A 173 -6.54 -9.91 -11.12
CA SER A 173 -7.89 -9.32 -11.08
C SER A 173 -7.90 -7.86 -10.58
N PRO A 174 -7.27 -7.52 -9.45
CA PRO A 174 -7.14 -6.13 -9.02
C PRO A 174 -6.40 -5.24 -10.02
N MET A 175 -5.34 -5.74 -10.63
CA MET A 175 -4.57 -5.01 -11.65
C MET A 175 -5.46 -4.65 -12.85
N ILE A 176 -6.25 -5.60 -13.38
CA ILE A 176 -7.17 -5.35 -14.49
C ILE A 176 -8.26 -4.34 -14.10
N ALA A 177 -8.86 -4.49 -12.91
CA ALA A 177 -9.85 -3.55 -12.41
C ALA A 177 -9.25 -2.13 -12.30
N THR A 178 -8.02 -1.99 -11.79
CA THR A 178 -7.31 -0.72 -11.72
C THR A 178 -7.04 -0.16 -13.11
N MET A 179 -6.57 -0.96 -14.05
CA MET A 179 -6.30 -0.51 -15.42
C MET A 179 -7.55 0.06 -16.09
N VAL A 180 -8.68 -0.65 -16.00
CA VAL A 180 -9.97 -0.19 -16.56
C VAL A 180 -10.40 1.12 -15.91
N THR A 181 -10.32 1.21 -14.57
CA THR A 181 -10.78 2.41 -13.86
C THR A 181 -9.84 3.60 -13.98
N VAL A 182 -8.53 3.39 -14.16
CA VAL A 182 -7.57 4.46 -14.45
C VAL A 182 -7.87 5.10 -15.81
N VAL A 183 -8.08 4.28 -16.85
CA VAL A 183 -8.46 4.79 -18.17
C VAL A 183 -9.79 5.53 -18.10
N ALA A 184 -10.80 4.94 -17.45
CA ALA A 184 -12.11 5.57 -17.28
C ALA A 184 -12.00 6.90 -16.51
N ASN A 185 -11.23 6.94 -15.41
CA ASN A 185 -11.02 8.17 -14.64
C ASN A 185 -10.39 9.26 -15.49
N SER A 186 -9.35 8.94 -16.26
CA SER A 186 -8.66 9.92 -17.11
C SER A 186 -9.61 10.55 -18.13
N VAL A 187 -10.47 9.73 -18.77
CA VAL A 187 -11.46 10.20 -19.74
C VAL A 187 -12.55 11.03 -19.06
N ILE A 188 -13.13 10.53 -17.96
CA ILE A 188 -14.20 11.22 -17.22
C ILE A 188 -13.69 12.54 -16.63
N ALA A 189 -12.50 12.53 -16.00
CA ALA A 189 -11.90 13.72 -15.42
C ALA A 189 -11.66 14.80 -16.47
N TYR A 190 -11.04 14.43 -17.60
CA TYR A 190 -10.83 15.36 -18.71
C TYR A 190 -12.14 15.95 -19.25
N SER A 191 -13.14 15.09 -19.45
CA SER A 191 -14.44 15.50 -20.00
C SER A 191 -15.22 16.42 -19.05
N LEU A 192 -15.26 16.10 -17.75
CA LEU A 192 -15.99 16.90 -16.75
C LEU A 192 -15.23 18.17 -16.34
N VAL A 193 -13.91 18.17 -16.36
CA VAL A 193 -13.11 19.37 -16.06
C VAL A 193 -13.20 20.38 -17.18
N LYS A 194 -13.14 19.94 -18.43
CA LYS A 194 -13.14 20.82 -19.62
C LYS A 194 -14.53 21.09 -20.22
N GLY A 195 -15.54 20.26 -19.89
CA GLY A 195 -16.87 20.38 -20.52
C GLY A 195 -16.85 19.92 -21.96
N VAL A 196 -16.41 18.67 -22.23
CA VAL A 196 -16.33 18.14 -23.59
C VAL A 196 -17.67 17.53 -24.00
N GLY A 197 -18.16 17.90 -25.18
CA GLY A 197 -19.44 17.43 -25.73
C GLY A 197 -20.65 17.99 -24.98
N PRO A 198 -21.66 17.18 -24.64
CA PRO A 198 -22.88 17.63 -23.94
C PRO A 198 -22.67 17.82 -22.42
N LEU A 199 -21.48 17.57 -21.90
CA LEU A 199 -21.19 17.64 -20.47
C LEU A 199 -20.83 19.06 -20.04
N PRO A 200 -21.37 19.53 -18.88
CA PRO A 200 -21.00 20.83 -18.34
C PRO A 200 -19.55 20.83 -17.84
N SER A 201 -18.87 21.96 -17.97
CA SER A 201 -17.56 22.17 -17.36
C SER A 201 -17.72 22.35 -15.85
N LEU A 202 -17.35 21.34 -15.07
CA LEU A 202 -17.43 21.36 -13.61
C LEU A 202 -16.12 21.82 -12.95
N GLY A 203 -15.08 22.13 -13.74
CA GLY A 203 -13.80 22.55 -13.22
C GLY A 203 -13.21 21.50 -12.24
N VAL A 204 -12.70 21.96 -11.10
CA VAL A 204 -12.08 21.09 -10.07
C VAL A 204 -13.05 20.03 -9.53
N ALA A 205 -14.34 20.37 -9.37
CA ALA A 205 -15.35 19.39 -8.93
C ALA A 205 -15.51 18.23 -9.93
N GLY A 206 -15.29 18.47 -11.24
CA GLY A 206 -15.29 17.43 -12.27
C GLY A 206 -14.25 16.34 -12.02
N ALA A 207 -13.05 16.70 -11.58
CA ALA A 207 -12.03 15.74 -11.17
C ALA A 207 -12.45 14.95 -9.92
N GLY A 208 -13.13 15.59 -8.95
CA GLY A 208 -13.72 14.94 -7.77
C GLY A 208 -14.78 13.90 -8.16
N TRP A 209 -15.69 14.24 -9.07
CA TRP A 209 -16.70 13.30 -9.61
C TRP A 209 -16.07 12.12 -10.32
N ALA A 210 -15.05 12.36 -11.17
CA ALA A 210 -14.31 11.28 -11.83
C ALA A 210 -13.73 10.30 -10.82
N THR A 211 -13.09 10.81 -9.76
CA THR A 211 -12.51 10.00 -8.69
C THR A 211 -13.58 9.18 -7.95
N LEU A 212 -14.70 9.79 -7.56
CA LEU A 212 -15.77 9.10 -6.86
C LEU A 212 -16.40 8.00 -7.71
N VAL A 213 -16.81 8.32 -8.94
CA VAL A 213 -17.47 7.37 -9.85
C VAL A 213 -16.56 6.17 -10.14
N THR A 214 -15.29 6.42 -10.41
CA THR A 214 -14.35 5.32 -10.72
C THR A 214 -13.93 4.53 -9.49
N ALA A 215 -13.88 5.13 -8.31
CA ALA A 215 -13.67 4.40 -7.06
C ALA A 215 -14.85 3.46 -6.76
N VAL A 216 -16.08 3.93 -6.94
CA VAL A 216 -17.29 3.10 -6.83
C VAL A 216 -17.26 1.99 -7.88
N ALA A 217 -16.98 2.31 -9.15
CA ALA A 217 -16.89 1.32 -10.20
C ALA A 217 -15.83 0.24 -9.90
N LYS A 218 -14.63 0.64 -9.43
CA LYS A 218 -13.57 -0.30 -9.02
C LYS A 218 -14.05 -1.22 -7.92
N SER A 219 -14.68 -0.67 -6.88
CA SER A 219 -15.18 -1.48 -5.75
C SER A 219 -16.25 -2.48 -6.19
N LEU A 220 -17.18 -2.08 -7.08
CA LEU A 220 -18.21 -2.96 -7.63
C LEU A 220 -17.64 -4.07 -8.53
N ILE A 221 -16.67 -3.73 -9.39
CA ILE A 221 -15.97 -4.72 -10.23
C ILE A 221 -15.29 -5.77 -9.35
N LEU A 222 -14.53 -5.32 -8.33
CA LEU A 222 -13.83 -6.21 -7.42
C LEU A 222 -14.79 -7.03 -6.55
N LEU A 223 -15.92 -6.45 -6.12
CA LEU A 223 -16.98 -7.14 -5.40
C LEU A 223 -17.56 -8.26 -6.25
N GLY A 224 -17.90 -7.97 -7.51
CA GLY A 224 -18.38 -8.98 -8.47
C GLY A 224 -17.38 -10.09 -8.73
N MET A 225 -16.07 -9.78 -8.81
CA MET A 225 -15.01 -10.79 -8.97
C MET A 225 -14.80 -11.63 -7.71
N THR A 226 -15.10 -11.08 -6.52
CA THR A 226 -14.91 -11.75 -5.23
C THR A 226 -16.10 -12.60 -4.85
N LEU A 227 -17.32 -12.06 -4.94
CA LEU A 227 -18.58 -12.68 -4.47
C LEU A 227 -19.47 -13.23 -5.60
N GLY A 228 -19.13 -12.98 -6.89
CA GLY A 228 -19.93 -13.42 -8.03
C GLY A 228 -19.99 -14.95 -8.18
N ARG A 229 -20.81 -15.44 -9.10
CA ARG A 229 -21.02 -16.89 -9.35
C ARG A 229 -19.72 -17.69 -9.56
N ARG A 230 -18.65 -17.07 -10.06
CA ARG A 230 -17.29 -17.62 -10.18
C ARG A 230 -16.33 -17.02 -9.17
N GLY A 231 -16.86 -16.42 -8.10
CA GLY A 231 -16.12 -15.75 -7.06
C GLY A 231 -15.22 -16.68 -6.27
N VAL A 232 -14.40 -16.08 -5.44
CA VAL A 232 -13.44 -16.78 -4.58
C VAL A 232 -14.04 -17.04 -3.21
N VAL A 233 -15.03 -16.23 -2.81
CA VAL A 233 -15.62 -16.18 -1.48
C VAL A 233 -17.14 -16.25 -1.61
N GLY A 234 -17.78 -17.00 -0.73
CA GLY A 234 -19.23 -16.97 -0.52
C GLY A 234 -19.63 -15.83 0.42
N TRP A 235 -20.86 -15.33 0.25
CA TRP A 235 -21.43 -14.41 1.24
C TRP A 235 -21.96 -15.23 2.41
N SER A 236 -21.33 -15.13 3.56
CA SER A 236 -21.73 -15.85 4.76
C SER A 236 -21.49 -14.97 6.00
N LEU A 237 -22.57 -14.67 6.72
CA LEU A 237 -22.51 -13.94 7.96
C LEU A 237 -22.17 -14.88 9.11
N PRO A 238 -21.39 -14.44 10.10
CA PRO A 238 -21.26 -15.16 11.35
C PRO A 238 -22.63 -15.22 12.09
N ASP A 239 -23.09 -16.40 12.47
CA ASP A 239 -24.41 -16.62 13.11
C ASP A 239 -24.37 -16.34 14.60
N THR A 240 -23.21 -16.48 15.24
CA THR A 240 -23.05 -16.35 16.69
C THR A 240 -22.09 -15.22 17.07
N VAL A 241 -22.31 -14.63 18.25
CA VAL A 241 -21.40 -13.63 18.82
C VAL A 241 -19.96 -14.16 18.94
N GLN A 242 -19.80 -15.46 19.19
CA GLN A 242 -18.50 -16.10 19.28
C GLN A 242 -17.78 -16.11 17.92
N GLN A 243 -18.49 -16.40 16.82
CA GLN A 243 -17.94 -16.33 15.47
C GLN A 243 -17.58 -14.88 15.08
N TRP A 244 -18.42 -13.90 15.43
CA TRP A 244 -18.10 -12.48 15.24
C TRP A 244 -16.82 -12.09 15.97
N ARG A 245 -16.68 -12.47 17.23
CA ARG A 245 -15.45 -12.20 18.02
C ARG A 245 -14.23 -12.89 17.41
N ALA A 246 -14.38 -14.13 16.93
CA ALA A 246 -13.31 -14.89 16.28
C ALA A 246 -12.77 -14.24 15.00
N VAL A 247 -13.58 -13.41 14.32
CA VAL A 247 -13.18 -12.67 13.12
C VAL A 247 -12.73 -11.25 13.45
N ILE A 248 -13.52 -10.50 14.24
CA ILE A 248 -13.26 -9.08 14.50
C ILE A 248 -12.02 -8.90 15.37
N VAL A 249 -11.82 -9.70 16.40
CA VAL A 249 -10.68 -9.53 17.32
C VAL A 249 -9.34 -9.68 16.58
N PRO A 250 -9.08 -10.74 15.78
CA PRO A 250 -7.86 -10.82 14.99
C PRO A 250 -7.70 -9.68 13.97
N LEU A 251 -8.81 -9.24 13.36
CA LEU A 251 -8.80 -8.14 12.41
C LEU A 251 -8.35 -6.84 13.09
N VAL A 252 -8.96 -6.47 14.23
CA VAL A 252 -8.61 -5.26 14.97
C VAL A 252 -7.20 -5.34 15.54
N VAL A 253 -6.81 -6.49 16.10
CA VAL A 253 -5.46 -6.72 16.65
C VAL A 253 -4.36 -6.55 15.59
N LEU A 254 -4.66 -6.84 14.32
CA LEU A 254 -3.74 -6.57 13.21
C LEU A 254 -3.89 -5.15 12.66
N ALA A 255 -5.13 -4.70 12.40
CA ALA A 255 -5.40 -3.44 11.71
C ALA A 255 -5.02 -2.21 12.55
N LEU A 256 -5.38 -2.20 13.83
CA LEU A 256 -5.15 -1.03 14.68
C LEU A 256 -3.67 -0.68 14.82
N PRO A 257 -2.77 -1.62 15.18
CA PRO A 257 -1.36 -1.31 15.25
C PRO A 257 -0.72 -0.96 13.91
N LEU A 258 -1.14 -1.61 12.82
CA LEU A 258 -0.66 -1.24 11.48
C LEU A 258 -1.12 0.17 11.10
N GLY A 259 -2.37 0.53 11.39
CA GLY A 259 -2.87 1.88 11.17
C GLY A 259 -2.12 2.94 12.00
N VAL A 260 -1.82 2.62 13.26
CA VAL A 260 -0.98 3.48 14.12
C VAL A 260 0.41 3.65 13.51
N THR A 261 1.04 2.57 13.01
CA THR A 261 2.34 2.64 12.36
C THR A 261 2.31 3.55 11.13
N GLU A 262 1.28 3.44 10.28
CA GLU A 262 1.11 4.27 9.09
C GLU A 262 0.89 5.76 9.46
N LEU A 263 0.12 6.03 10.51
CA LEU A 263 -0.05 7.38 11.03
C LEU A 263 1.30 7.98 11.49
N PHE A 264 2.05 7.23 12.29
CA PHE A 264 3.38 7.67 12.74
C PHE A 264 4.36 7.84 11.58
N TRP A 265 4.31 6.98 10.56
CA TRP A 265 5.10 7.15 9.35
C TRP A 265 4.78 8.45 8.62
N THR A 266 3.49 8.79 8.50
CA THR A 266 3.04 10.05 7.88
C THR A 266 3.51 11.26 8.69
N VAL A 267 3.33 11.23 10.01
CA VAL A 267 3.80 12.29 10.93
C VAL A 267 5.32 12.41 10.87
N GLY A 268 6.05 11.30 10.87
CA GLY A 268 7.51 11.29 10.74
C GLY A 268 7.98 11.94 9.44
N THR A 269 7.35 11.60 8.31
CA THR A 269 7.65 12.21 7.01
C THR A 269 7.39 13.73 7.02
N PHE A 270 6.29 14.16 7.62
CA PHE A 270 6.00 15.58 7.80
C PHE A 270 7.07 16.29 8.64
N LEU A 271 7.48 15.70 9.76
CA LEU A 271 8.53 16.29 10.62
C LEU A 271 9.89 16.36 9.91
N TYR A 272 10.25 15.38 9.09
CA TYR A 272 11.45 15.48 8.24
C TYR A 272 11.34 16.65 7.26
N ASN A 273 10.18 16.88 6.65
CA ASN A 273 9.97 18.03 5.77
C ASN A 273 10.12 19.37 6.54
N VAL A 274 9.66 19.44 7.80
CA VAL A 274 9.87 20.60 8.67
C VAL A 274 11.37 20.83 8.93
N VAL A 275 12.16 19.77 9.15
CA VAL A 275 13.61 19.90 9.34
C VAL A 275 14.29 20.38 8.06
N PHE A 276 13.91 19.84 6.89
CA PHE A 276 14.40 20.34 5.59
C PHE A 276 14.03 21.80 5.36
N GLN A 277 12.80 22.21 5.70
CA GLN A 277 12.34 23.59 5.56
C GLN A 277 13.16 24.56 6.42
N LYS A 278 13.61 24.15 7.60
CA LYS A 278 14.50 24.99 8.45
C LYS A 278 15.87 25.23 7.83
N LEU A 279 16.31 24.42 6.89
CA LEU A 279 17.52 24.66 6.09
C LEU A 279 17.29 25.57 4.88
N GLY A 280 16.03 25.89 4.60
CA GLY A 280 15.59 26.76 3.51
C GLY A 280 14.79 26.04 2.43
N ASP A 281 14.12 26.85 1.59
CA ASP A 281 13.20 26.37 0.55
C ASP A 281 13.87 25.46 -0.47
N GLN A 282 15.15 25.73 -0.79
CA GLN A 282 15.92 24.93 -1.73
C GLN A 282 16.17 23.52 -1.20
N ALA A 283 16.42 23.36 0.10
CA ALA A 283 16.63 22.07 0.73
C ALA A 283 15.34 21.23 0.73
N LEU A 284 14.20 21.85 1.04
CA LEU A 284 12.90 21.18 0.96
C LEU A 284 12.56 20.80 -0.48
N ALA A 285 12.75 21.70 -1.44
CA ALA A 285 12.50 21.43 -2.86
C ALA A 285 13.34 20.23 -3.36
N ALA A 286 14.63 20.21 -3.03
CA ALA A 286 15.51 19.09 -3.35
C ALA A 286 15.05 17.77 -2.70
N ALA A 287 14.63 17.80 -1.43
CA ALA A 287 14.08 16.63 -0.74
C ALA A 287 12.80 16.11 -1.38
N GLN A 288 11.92 17.00 -1.86
CA GLN A 288 10.70 16.60 -2.58
C GLN A 288 11.02 15.94 -3.93
N ILE A 289 12.01 16.45 -4.67
CA ILE A 289 12.50 15.80 -5.91
C ILE A 289 12.99 14.38 -5.60
N VAL A 290 13.83 14.22 -4.56
CA VAL A 290 14.34 12.90 -4.15
C VAL A 290 13.19 11.94 -3.81
N THR A 291 12.20 12.39 -3.03
CA THR A 291 11.06 11.56 -2.61
C THR A 291 10.19 11.17 -3.80
N THR A 292 9.95 12.08 -4.73
CA THR A 292 9.17 11.82 -5.95
C THR A 292 9.86 10.77 -6.82
N MET A 293 11.16 10.92 -7.04
CA MET A 293 11.96 9.98 -7.83
C MET A 293 12.02 8.61 -7.13
N GLU A 294 12.25 8.58 -5.81
CA GLU A 294 12.25 7.33 -5.03
C GLU A 294 10.93 6.57 -5.15
N GLY A 295 9.79 7.28 -5.12
CA GLY A 295 8.45 6.71 -5.26
C GLY A 295 8.29 5.86 -6.52
N VAL A 296 8.94 6.23 -7.64
CA VAL A 296 8.92 5.45 -8.88
C VAL A 296 9.69 4.14 -8.73
N PHE A 297 10.85 4.18 -8.08
CA PHE A 297 11.75 3.02 -7.98
C PHE A 297 11.39 2.05 -6.84
N ILE A 298 10.55 2.45 -5.89
CA ILE A 298 10.14 1.58 -4.78
C ILE A 298 8.97 0.63 -5.14
N VAL A 299 8.28 0.88 -6.24
CA VAL A 299 7.07 0.14 -6.66
C VAL A 299 7.29 -1.36 -6.75
N GLY A 300 8.44 -1.81 -7.27
CA GLY A 300 8.78 -3.24 -7.32
C GLY A 300 8.83 -3.90 -5.94
N SER A 301 9.24 -3.13 -4.93
CA SER A 301 9.33 -3.59 -3.54
C SER A 301 7.95 -3.77 -2.90
N ILE A 302 6.96 -2.94 -3.26
CA ILE A 302 5.57 -3.07 -2.82
C ILE A 302 4.97 -4.38 -3.33
N GLY A 303 5.26 -4.76 -4.58
CA GLY A 303 4.86 -6.05 -5.13
C GLY A 303 5.44 -7.24 -4.35
N LEU A 304 6.73 -7.18 -3.99
CA LEU A 304 7.40 -8.21 -3.20
C LEU A 304 6.87 -8.28 -1.76
N MET A 305 6.57 -7.13 -1.14
CA MET A 305 5.92 -7.07 0.16
C MET A 305 4.55 -7.78 0.13
N SER A 306 3.73 -7.51 -0.89
CA SER A 306 2.43 -8.17 -1.05
C SER A 306 2.56 -9.68 -1.35
N ALA A 307 3.57 -10.09 -2.12
CA ALA A 307 3.88 -11.50 -2.32
C ALA A 307 4.29 -12.17 -1.00
N THR A 308 5.02 -11.45 -0.13
CA THR A 308 5.46 -11.95 1.18
C THR A 308 4.25 -12.20 2.08
N THR A 309 3.35 -11.24 2.24
CA THR A 309 2.15 -11.41 3.07
C THR A 309 1.30 -12.57 2.57
N THR A 310 1.19 -12.76 1.26
CA THR A 310 0.38 -13.83 0.66
C THR A 310 1.04 -15.21 0.82
N LEU A 311 2.30 -15.38 0.42
CA LEU A 311 2.96 -16.69 0.39
C LEU A 311 3.31 -17.19 1.79
N VAL A 312 3.88 -16.32 2.63
CA VAL A 312 4.17 -16.65 4.03
C VAL A 312 2.86 -16.89 4.80
N GLY A 313 1.85 -16.04 4.62
CA GLY A 313 0.54 -16.22 5.24
C GLY A 313 -0.12 -17.55 4.89
N ARG A 314 -0.06 -17.98 3.62
CA ARG A 314 -0.56 -19.30 3.19
C ARG A 314 0.20 -20.45 3.83
N SER A 315 1.52 -20.37 3.91
CA SER A 315 2.35 -21.44 4.52
C SER A 315 2.08 -21.55 6.02
N VAL A 316 1.93 -20.43 6.72
CA VAL A 316 1.49 -20.39 8.13
C VAL A 316 0.08 -20.99 8.27
N GLY A 317 -0.83 -20.71 7.33
CA GLY A 317 -2.17 -21.28 7.30
C GLY A 317 -2.18 -22.81 7.12
N ARG A 318 -1.30 -23.34 6.25
CA ARG A 318 -1.11 -24.79 6.06
C ARG A 318 -0.47 -25.50 7.27
N GLY A 319 0.09 -24.75 8.19
CA GLY A 319 0.83 -25.33 9.27
C GLY A 319 2.25 -25.76 8.90
N ASP A 320 2.78 -25.31 7.77
CA ASP A 320 4.08 -25.69 7.27
C ASP A 320 5.14 -24.62 7.61
N VAL A 321 5.82 -24.84 8.74
CA VAL A 321 6.90 -23.98 9.23
C VAL A 321 8.10 -23.96 8.27
N HIS A 322 8.41 -25.11 7.67
CA HIS A 322 9.56 -25.23 6.77
C HIS A 322 9.32 -24.42 5.50
N ASP A 323 8.13 -24.53 4.91
CA ASP A 323 7.75 -23.76 3.72
C ASP A 323 7.67 -22.26 4.03
N ALA A 324 7.09 -21.87 5.19
CA ALA A 324 7.03 -20.46 5.60
C ALA A 324 8.44 -19.83 5.68
N THR A 325 9.37 -20.51 6.35
CA THR A 325 10.76 -20.03 6.48
C THR A 325 11.52 -20.07 5.15
N ALA A 326 11.22 -21.02 4.28
CA ALA A 326 11.77 -21.09 2.92
C ALA A 326 11.29 -19.89 2.08
N TRP A 327 10.00 -19.52 2.16
CA TRP A 327 9.46 -18.34 1.48
C TRP A 327 10.08 -17.05 2.00
N VAL A 328 10.24 -16.88 3.31
CA VAL A 328 10.93 -15.72 3.88
C VAL A 328 12.33 -15.55 3.27
N ARG A 329 13.10 -16.63 3.20
CA ARG A 329 14.46 -16.61 2.61
C ARG A 329 14.44 -16.28 1.13
N ARG A 330 13.53 -16.91 0.35
CA ARG A 330 13.42 -16.70 -1.10
C ARG A 330 13.01 -15.28 -1.43
N LEU A 331 12.00 -14.75 -0.73
CA LEU A 331 11.49 -13.40 -0.93
C LEU A 331 12.51 -12.33 -0.51
N THR A 332 13.24 -12.55 0.59
CA THR A 332 14.33 -11.65 0.98
C THR A 332 15.44 -11.63 -0.08
N ARG A 333 15.83 -12.79 -0.63
CA ARG A 333 16.84 -12.86 -1.70
C ARG A 333 16.35 -12.19 -2.99
N ALA A 334 15.10 -12.45 -3.39
CA ALA A 334 14.49 -11.78 -4.54
C ALA A 334 14.45 -10.25 -4.34
N GLY A 335 14.12 -9.81 -3.11
CA GLY A 335 14.12 -8.40 -2.73
C GLY A 335 15.51 -7.77 -2.81
N LEU A 336 16.55 -8.46 -2.37
CA LEU A 336 17.93 -7.95 -2.50
C LEU A 336 18.33 -7.76 -3.98
N GLY A 337 18.00 -8.72 -4.84
CA GLY A 337 18.24 -8.61 -6.28
C GLY A 337 17.46 -7.46 -6.92
N THR A 338 16.17 -7.35 -6.63
CA THR A 338 15.31 -6.26 -7.11
C THR A 338 15.82 -4.91 -6.60
N ALA A 339 16.20 -4.82 -5.34
CA ALA A 339 16.72 -3.59 -4.74
C ALA A 339 18.03 -3.14 -5.36
N ALA A 340 18.92 -4.07 -5.71
CA ALA A 340 20.16 -3.73 -6.41
C ALA A 340 19.87 -3.14 -7.80
N VAL A 341 18.98 -3.77 -8.58
CA VAL A 341 18.59 -3.28 -9.91
C VAL A 341 17.92 -1.90 -9.81
N PHE A 342 16.89 -1.77 -8.98
CA PHE A 342 16.20 -0.49 -8.82
C PHE A 342 17.06 0.57 -8.14
N GLY A 343 18.00 0.19 -7.27
CA GLY A 343 18.98 1.11 -6.68
C GLY A 343 19.92 1.69 -7.74
N VAL A 344 20.42 0.87 -8.67
CA VAL A 344 21.22 1.34 -9.81
C VAL A 344 20.40 2.26 -10.72
N LEU A 345 19.16 1.86 -11.07
CA LEU A 345 18.27 2.69 -11.89
C LEU A 345 17.94 4.01 -11.19
N PHE A 346 17.74 3.99 -9.86
CA PHE A 346 17.53 5.20 -9.09
C PHE A 346 18.78 6.09 -9.06
N ALA A 347 19.97 5.52 -8.88
CA ALA A 347 21.21 6.28 -8.96
C ALA A 347 21.42 6.92 -10.35
N THR A 348 21.14 6.18 -11.43
CA THR A 348 21.28 6.70 -12.80
C THR A 348 20.24 7.77 -13.14
N SER A 349 19.11 7.84 -12.39
CA SER A 349 18.09 8.89 -12.58
C SER A 349 18.61 10.31 -12.29
N VAL A 350 19.77 10.45 -11.63
CA VAL A 350 20.46 11.75 -11.47
C VAL A 350 20.73 12.38 -12.83
N LEU A 351 21.03 11.59 -13.88
CA LEU A 351 21.24 12.07 -15.23
C LEU A 351 20.01 12.69 -15.89
N LEU A 352 18.82 12.38 -15.35
CA LEU A 352 17.56 12.92 -15.85
C LEU A 352 17.13 14.20 -15.15
N LEU A 353 17.82 14.63 -14.09
CA LEU A 353 17.42 15.80 -13.29
C LEU A 353 17.39 17.09 -14.13
N ASP A 354 18.33 17.26 -15.04
CA ASP A 354 18.39 18.46 -15.90
C ASP A 354 17.24 18.49 -16.92
N VAL A 355 16.78 17.33 -17.36
CA VAL A 355 15.67 17.21 -18.32
C VAL A 355 14.32 17.33 -17.61
N LEU A 356 14.16 16.67 -16.45
CA LEU A 356 12.88 16.60 -15.74
C LEU A 356 12.62 17.83 -14.88
N PHE A 357 13.67 18.44 -14.34
CA PHE A 357 13.61 19.55 -13.38
C PHE A 357 14.48 20.75 -13.82
N GLY A 358 14.53 21.00 -15.12
CA GLY A 358 15.35 22.07 -15.73
C GLY A 358 15.08 23.45 -15.14
N GLU A 359 13.83 23.76 -14.81
CA GLU A 359 13.39 25.01 -14.17
C GLU A 359 13.83 25.13 -12.69
N ALA A 360 14.15 24.01 -12.02
CA ALA A 360 14.71 24.07 -10.68
C ALA A 360 16.16 24.58 -10.74
N GLY A 361 16.52 25.50 -9.87
CA GLY A 361 17.86 26.09 -9.80
C GLY A 361 18.95 25.02 -9.71
N ARG A 362 20.14 25.33 -10.22
CA ARG A 362 21.29 24.40 -10.24
C ARG A 362 21.60 23.83 -8.85
N ASP A 363 21.51 24.65 -7.82
CA ASP A 363 21.79 24.24 -6.43
C ASP A 363 20.78 23.18 -5.96
N VAL A 364 19.48 23.36 -6.26
CA VAL A 364 18.41 22.40 -5.93
C VAL A 364 18.67 21.06 -6.61
N ARG A 365 19.04 21.07 -7.90
CA ARG A 365 19.34 19.83 -8.65
C ARG A 365 20.58 19.13 -8.10
N THR A 366 21.61 19.89 -7.75
CA THR A 366 22.83 19.33 -7.14
C THR A 366 22.52 18.67 -5.79
N MET A 367 21.75 19.36 -4.93
CA MET A 367 21.29 18.80 -3.64
C MET A 367 20.43 17.55 -3.86
N ALA A 368 19.49 17.59 -4.81
CA ALA A 368 18.66 16.44 -5.16
C ALA A 368 19.51 15.25 -5.67
N GLY A 369 20.51 15.51 -6.51
CA GLY A 369 21.45 14.49 -7.00
C GLY A 369 22.19 13.79 -5.86
N VAL A 370 22.73 14.54 -4.91
CA VAL A 370 23.36 13.96 -3.71
C VAL A 370 22.36 13.13 -2.91
N GLY A 371 21.14 13.64 -2.69
CA GLY A 371 20.08 12.91 -1.99
C GLY A 371 19.69 11.60 -2.67
N ILE A 372 19.57 11.59 -4.01
CA ILE A 372 19.29 10.40 -4.82
C ILE A 372 20.41 9.37 -4.65
N LEU A 373 21.67 9.76 -4.82
CA LEU A 373 22.81 8.83 -4.72
C LEU A 373 22.91 8.21 -3.32
N VAL A 374 22.73 9.01 -2.29
CA VAL A 374 22.73 8.54 -0.91
C VAL A 374 21.58 7.53 -0.67
N ASN A 375 20.36 7.85 -1.09
CA ASN A 375 19.22 6.94 -0.93
C ASN A 375 19.36 5.66 -1.79
N ALA A 376 19.87 5.78 -3.00
CA ALA A 376 20.09 4.64 -3.90
C ALA A 376 21.09 3.63 -3.31
N ALA A 377 22.17 4.10 -2.67
CA ALA A 377 23.14 3.23 -2.01
C ALA A 377 22.51 2.38 -0.88
N PHE A 378 21.47 2.89 -0.23
CA PHE A 378 20.76 2.20 0.87
C PHE A 378 19.45 1.53 0.45
N GLN A 379 19.13 1.50 -0.85
CA GLN A 379 17.90 0.89 -1.37
C GLN A 379 17.77 -0.59 -0.95
N VAL A 380 18.87 -1.31 -0.89
CA VAL A 380 18.92 -2.71 -0.45
C VAL A 380 18.42 -2.87 0.99
N VAL A 381 18.82 -1.96 1.89
CA VAL A 381 18.38 -1.95 3.29
C VAL A 381 16.91 -1.64 3.39
N LYS A 382 16.43 -0.61 2.68
CA LYS A 382 15.01 -0.19 2.66
C LYS A 382 14.09 -1.31 2.17
N VAL A 383 14.43 -1.92 1.04
CA VAL A 383 13.61 -3.03 0.48
C VAL A 383 13.57 -4.21 1.42
N ARG A 384 14.70 -4.57 2.05
CA ARG A 384 14.73 -5.63 3.06
C ARG A 384 13.85 -5.29 4.27
N ASN A 385 13.90 -4.04 4.75
CA ASN A 385 13.05 -3.57 5.85
C ASN A 385 11.57 -3.64 5.47
N MET A 386 11.19 -3.26 4.24
CA MET A 386 9.81 -3.39 3.75
C MET A 386 9.34 -4.85 3.74
N ILE A 387 10.16 -5.77 3.22
CA ILE A 387 9.79 -7.19 3.15
C ILE A 387 9.63 -7.77 4.56
N VAL A 388 10.55 -7.47 5.46
CA VAL A 388 10.53 -8.04 6.82
C VAL A 388 9.49 -7.31 7.69
N GLY A 389 9.51 -5.97 7.72
CA GLY A 389 8.66 -5.14 8.57
C GLY A 389 7.18 -5.21 8.16
N ALA A 390 6.88 -4.98 6.89
CA ALA A 390 5.49 -4.94 6.41
C ALA A 390 5.00 -6.28 5.82
N GLY A 391 5.90 -7.24 5.56
CA GLY A 391 5.55 -8.56 5.01
C GLY A 391 5.62 -9.68 6.05
N VAL A 392 6.82 -9.97 6.57
CA VAL A 392 7.08 -11.15 7.42
C VAL A 392 6.50 -10.99 8.82
N LEU A 393 6.82 -9.90 9.54
CA LEU A 393 6.40 -9.70 10.92
C LEU A 393 4.87 -9.70 11.09
N PRO A 394 4.09 -8.97 10.27
CA PRO A 394 2.63 -9.03 10.35
C PRO A 394 2.09 -10.41 10.01
N SER A 395 2.68 -11.11 9.03
CA SER A 395 2.30 -12.49 8.68
C SER A 395 2.60 -13.48 9.82
N ALA A 396 3.55 -13.17 10.69
CA ALA A 396 3.86 -13.92 11.91
C ALA A 396 3.12 -13.39 13.16
N ASN A 397 2.15 -12.47 12.99
CA ASN A 397 1.42 -11.84 14.10
C ASN A 397 2.29 -11.03 15.08
N ASP A 398 3.50 -10.63 14.63
CA ASP A 398 4.42 -9.82 15.43
C ASP A 398 4.28 -8.32 15.13
N VAL A 399 3.09 -7.79 15.37
CA VAL A 399 2.77 -6.38 15.12
C VAL A 399 3.56 -5.45 16.06
N ARG A 400 3.88 -5.90 17.27
CA ARG A 400 4.76 -5.14 18.20
C ARG A 400 6.13 -4.91 17.59
N GLY A 401 6.67 -5.90 16.88
CA GLY A 401 7.93 -5.77 16.17
C GLY A 401 7.88 -4.73 15.06
N VAL A 402 6.74 -4.59 14.37
CA VAL A 402 6.53 -3.57 13.34
C VAL A 402 6.55 -2.17 13.97
N ILE A 403 5.75 -1.93 15.03
CA ILE A 403 5.71 -0.64 15.74
C ILE A 403 7.11 -0.28 16.28
N MET A 404 7.79 -1.21 16.93
CA MET A 404 9.14 -0.95 17.45
C MET A 404 10.12 -0.58 16.35
N GLY A 405 10.07 -1.28 15.21
CA GLY A 405 10.94 -0.99 14.09
C GLY A 405 10.67 0.36 13.44
N ASP A 406 9.44 0.66 13.13
CA ASP A 406 9.10 1.89 12.42
C ASP A 406 9.05 3.11 13.34
N VAL A 407 8.29 3.04 14.44
CA VAL A 407 8.08 4.22 15.29
C VAL A 407 9.32 4.54 16.12
N ALA A 408 9.94 3.54 16.81
CA ALA A 408 11.09 3.82 17.64
C ALA A 408 12.30 4.27 16.80
N SER A 409 12.54 3.66 15.63
CA SER A 409 13.65 4.08 14.77
C SER A 409 13.46 5.50 14.23
N ALA A 410 12.25 5.88 13.82
CA ALA A 410 11.98 7.21 13.30
C ALA A 410 12.06 8.29 14.40
N PHE A 411 11.38 8.07 15.53
CA PHE A 411 11.20 9.12 16.55
C PHE A 411 12.30 9.15 17.61
N ALA A 412 12.92 7.99 17.94
CA ALA A 412 13.99 7.95 18.93
C ALA A 412 15.39 8.07 18.29
N VAL A 413 15.56 7.76 17.00
CA VAL A 413 16.86 7.79 16.33
C VAL A 413 16.86 8.78 15.16
N GLY A 414 16.00 8.57 14.17
CA GLY A 414 16.05 9.30 12.90
C GLY A 414 15.81 10.78 13.05
N LEU A 415 14.67 11.19 13.61
CA LEU A 415 14.31 12.61 13.76
C LEU A 415 15.24 13.38 14.69
N PRO A 416 15.59 12.89 15.90
CA PRO A 416 16.57 13.58 16.75
C PRO A 416 17.92 13.77 16.04
N LEU A 417 18.37 12.72 15.33
CA LEU A 417 19.63 12.78 14.60
C LEU A 417 19.55 13.73 13.39
N ALA A 418 18.40 13.80 12.72
CA ALA A 418 18.17 14.73 11.60
C ALA A 418 18.21 16.20 12.08
N VAL A 419 17.63 16.50 13.23
CA VAL A 419 17.73 17.83 13.86
C VAL A 419 19.17 18.12 14.24
N LEU A 420 19.85 17.19 14.89
CA LEU A 420 21.24 17.37 15.33
C LEU A 420 22.17 17.57 14.13
N LEU A 421 22.21 16.63 13.19
CA LEU A 421 23.13 16.65 12.06
C LEU A 421 22.75 17.71 11.01
N GLY A 422 21.45 17.96 10.82
CA GLY A 422 20.96 18.90 9.84
C GLY A 422 21.08 20.36 10.29
N LEU A 423 20.72 20.66 11.55
CA LEU A 423 20.60 22.05 12.01
C LEU A 423 21.78 22.52 12.88
N HIS A 424 22.52 21.61 13.52
CA HIS A 424 23.57 21.95 14.50
C HIS A 424 24.96 21.48 14.07
N THR A 425 25.12 20.94 12.84
CA THR A 425 26.43 20.60 12.28
C THR A 425 26.61 21.19 10.87
N PRO A 426 27.85 21.33 10.37
CA PRO A 426 28.08 21.81 9.01
C PRO A 426 27.63 20.85 7.91
N LEU A 427 27.13 19.65 8.27
CA LEU A 427 26.62 18.67 7.29
C LEU A 427 25.30 19.14 6.64
N GLY A 428 24.50 19.97 7.34
CA GLY A 428 23.29 20.57 6.79
C GLY A 428 22.36 19.56 6.12
N TYR A 429 22.02 19.79 4.86
CA TYR A 429 21.15 18.95 4.05
C TYR A 429 21.60 17.48 3.99
N VAL A 430 22.91 17.22 3.83
CA VAL A 430 23.47 15.87 3.80
C VAL A 430 23.31 15.19 5.17
N GLY A 431 23.41 15.93 6.25
CA GLY A 431 23.21 15.43 7.61
C GLY A 431 21.83 14.82 7.83
N ILE A 432 20.77 15.38 7.22
CA ILE A 432 19.42 14.83 7.31
C ILE A 432 19.35 13.46 6.58
N PHE A 433 19.99 13.33 5.42
CA PHE A 433 20.03 12.02 4.73
C PHE A 433 20.84 10.98 5.50
N VAL A 434 21.94 11.37 6.12
CA VAL A 434 22.71 10.48 7.01
C VAL A 434 21.83 10.01 8.16
N ALA A 435 21.05 10.90 8.78
CA ALA A 435 20.11 10.53 9.84
C ALA A 435 19.06 9.51 9.35
N ARG A 436 18.50 9.70 8.15
CA ARG A 436 17.57 8.71 7.53
C ARG A 436 18.23 7.36 7.28
N ILE A 437 19.52 7.35 6.89
CA ILE A 437 20.27 6.09 6.76
C ILE A 437 20.39 5.38 8.10
N VAL A 438 20.78 6.12 9.15
CA VAL A 438 20.90 5.54 10.50
C VAL A 438 19.56 5.03 11.01
N GLU A 439 18.46 5.73 10.70
CA GLU A 439 17.10 5.24 10.95
C GLU A 439 16.83 3.89 10.25
N GLU A 440 17.13 3.78 8.95
CA GLU A 440 16.95 2.53 8.21
C GLU A 440 17.84 1.39 8.72
N LEU A 441 19.05 1.70 9.17
CA LEU A 441 19.92 0.73 9.83
C LEU A 441 19.37 0.31 11.19
N ALA A 442 18.81 1.21 11.97
CA ALA A 442 18.12 0.88 13.22
C ALA A 442 16.91 -0.03 12.97
N LYS A 443 16.08 0.27 11.96
CA LYS A 443 14.99 -0.62 11.51
C LYS A 443 15.52 -2.00 11.12
N LEU A 444 16.61 -2.05 10.36
CA LEU A 444 17.25 -3.31 9.95
C LEU A 444 17.64 -4.18 11.14
N VAL A 445 18.23 -3.57 12.16
CA VAL A 445 18.63 -4.28 13.40
C VAL A 445 17.40 -4.79 14.13
N ILE A 446 16.42 -3.93 14.40
CA ILE A 446 15.20 -4.28 15.13
C ILE A 446 14.43 -5.37 14.39
N PHE A 447 14.14 -5.20 13.09
CA PHE A 447 13.40 -6.17 12.30
C PHE A 447 14.13 -7.50 12.18
N SER A 448 15.46 -7.49 12.02
CA SER A 448 16.26 -8.73 11.98
C SER A 448 16.24 -9.46 13.31
N TRP A 449 16.36 -8.74 14.42
CA TRP A 449 16.28 -9.29 15.76
C TRP A 449 14.89 -9.89 16.05
N ARG A 450 13.80 -9.18 15.71
CA ARG A 450 12.43 -9.67 15.85
C ARG A 450 12.17 -10.89 14.97
N ALA A 451 12.56 -10.85 13.70
CA ALA A 451 12.38 -11.95 12.75
C ALA A 451 13.07 -13.23 13.19
N ARG A 452 14.26 -13.14 13.81
CA ARG A 452 14.95 -14.31 14.40
C ARG A 452 14.25 -14.89 15.63
N ARG A 453 13.42 -14.11 16.32
CA ARG A 453 12.67 -14.51 17.51
C ARG A 453 11.26 -15.01 17.22
N ILE A 454 10.83 -15.01 15.96
CA ILE A 454 9.53 -15.57 15.57
C ILE A 454 9.49 -17.05 15.94
N ARG A 455 8.53 -17.41 16.78
CA ARG A 455 8.26 -18.81 17.15
C ARG A 455 7.24 -19.39 16.19
N TRP A 456 7.70 -19.79 15.02
CA TRP A 456 6.87 -20.34 13.96
C TRP A 456 6.05 -21.55 14.42
N ASP A 457 6.62 -22.42 15.27
CA ASP A 457 5.96 -23.61 15.82
C ASP A 457 4.69 -23.25 16.61
N ARG A 458 4.74 -22.20 17.41
CA ARG A 458 3.57 -21.76 18.18
C ARG A 458 2.47 -21.17 17.31
N LEU A 459 2.80 -20.54 16.21
CA LEU A 459 1.82 -19.99 15.25
C LEU A 459 1.03 -21.11 14.56
N VAL A 460 1.64 -22.27 14.43
CA VAL A 460 1.04 -23.44 13.81
C VAL A 460 0.20 -24.21 14.85
N THR A 461 0.70 -24.42 16.07
CA THR A 461 0.03 -25.18 17.15
C THR A 461 -1.17 -24.46 17.77
N GLN A 462 -1.12 -23.16 17.98
CA GLN A 462 -2.27 -22.41 18.52
C GLN A 462 -3.57 -22.51 17.71
N ARG A 463 -3.50 -23.04 16.49
CA ARG A 463 -4.66 -23.25 15.61
C ARG A 463 -5.23 -24.67 15.66
N SER A 464 -4.50 -25.67 16.16
CA SER A 464 -5.05 -27.00 16.38
C SER A 464 -6.07 -27.02 17.53
N ASP A 465 -5.92 -26.08 18.48
CA ASP A 465 -6.78 -26.02 19.69
C ASP A 465 -8.09 -25.22 19.45
N VAL A 466 -8.23 -24.54 18.32
CA VAL A 466 -9.45 -23.77 17.92
C VAL A 466 -10.24 -24.54 16.85
N ALA A 467 -9.99 -25.81 16.63
CA ALA A 467 -10.87 -26.64 15.80
C ALA A 467 -12.22 -26.75 16.52
N PRO A 468 -13.35 -26.32 15.93
CA PRO A 468 -14.64 -26.62 16.51
C PRO A 468 -14.79 -28.15 16.54
N ALA A 469 -15.14 -28.68 17.69
CA ALA A 469 -15.74 -30.03 17.76
C ALA A 469 -16.88 -30.07 16.76
N ALA A 470 -16.87 -31.09 15.94
CA ALA A 470 -17.79 -31.35 14.85
C ALA A 470 -19.25 -31.27 15.26
#